data_d53971b787957b4decf72e9642cdf256
#
_entry.id   d53971b787957b4decf72e9642cdf256
#
_cell.length_a   1.000
_cell.length_b   1.000
_cell.length_c   1.000
_cell.angle_alpha   90.00
_cell.angle_beta   90.00
_cell.angle_gamma   90.00
#
_symmetry.space_group_name_H-M   'P 1'
#
loop_
_entity.id
_entity.type
_entity.pdbx_description
1 polymer ?
#
loop_
_entity_poly.entity_id
_entity_poly.type
_entity_poly.pdbx_seq_one_letter_code
_entity_poly.pdbx_strand_id
1 'polypeptide(L)'
;MIKILRQINTSAAIIVLVCFFLPWVQVSCGGAKDTMSGLDLARDGQGLLWFVPVLMGALILSAIVRIRREQNKAFALASTLCGLVTAYLMNRERLRAHDESGLISAQLTGWFWLGFLSTFAVAITAIAMLVRRRRAPQFF
;
A
#
# COMPACT_ATOMS: atom_id res chain seq x y z
N MET A 1 -0.62 4.80 -23.22
CA MET A 1 -1.53 4.92 -22.07
C MET A 1 -1.34 3.81 -21.03
N ILE A 2 -1.28 2.52 -21.40
CA ILE A 2 -1.00 1.41 -20.43
C ILE A 2 0.36 1.56 -19.77
N LYS A 3 1.38 2.05 -20.46
CA LYS A 3 2.71 2.33 -19.88
C LYS A 3 2.63 3.35 -18.75
N ILE A 4 1.84 4.42 -18.92
CA ILE A 4 1.64 5.47 -17.91
C ILE A 4 0.95 4.90 -16.67
N LEU A 5 -0.13 4.13 -16.85
CA LEU A 5 -0.82 3.47 -15.72
C LEU A 5 0.10 2.54 -14.94
N ARG A 6 0.99 1.82 -15.63
CA ARG A 6 1.99 0.96 -14.99
C ARG A 6 3.02 1.77 -14.21
N GLN A 7 3.47 2.90 -14.75
CA GLN A 7 4.39 3.80 -14.04
C GLN A 7 3.75 4.36 -12.78
N ILE A 8 2.52 4.85 -12.87
CA ILE A 8 1.76 5.35 -11.71
C ILE A 8 1.59 4.25 -10.66
N ASN A 9 1.24 3.03 -11.08
CA ASN A 9 1.09 1.88 -10.18
C ASN A 9 2.40 1.57 -9.44
N THR A 10 3.52 1.51 -10.16
CA THR A 10 4.83 1.23 -9.56
C THR A 10 5.28 2.36 -8.64
N SER A 11 5.09 3.63 -9.04
CA SER A 11 5.42 4.79 -8.20
C SER A 11 4.58 4.80 -6.92
N ALA A 12 3.29 4.50 -7.00
CA ALA A 12 2.42 4.40 -5.84
C ALA A 12 2.88 3.26 -4.90
N ALA A 13 3.28 2.11 -5.43
CA ALA A 13 3.82 1.01 -4.63
C ALA A 13 5.13 1.40 -3.91
N ILE A 14 6.00 2.16 -4.57
CA ILE A 14 7.23 2.69 -3.94
C ILE A 14 6.87 3.67 -2.81
N ILE A 15 5.90 4.55 -3.01
CA ILE A 15 5.44 5.49 -1.98
C ILE A 15 4.92 4.71 -0.76
N VAL A 16 4.10 3.68 -0.95
CA VAL A 16 3.60 2.84 0.15
C VAL A 16 4.77 2.20 0.90
N LEU A 17 5.75 1.65 0.17
CA LEU A 17 6.92 1.02 0.77
C LEU A 17 7.74 2.02 1.60
N VAL A 18 7.99 3.22 1.08
CA VAL A 18 8.72 4.27 1.80
C VAL A 18 7.93 4.73 3.02
N CYS A 19 6.62 4.96 2.88
CA CYS A 19 5.76 5.38 3.98
C CYS A 19 5.70 4.34 5.10
N PHE A 20 5.92 3.05 4.81
CA PHE A 20 5.97 1.99 5.81
C PHE A 20 7.09 2.20 6.86
N PHE A 21 8.21 2.79 6.44
CA PHE A 21 9.34 3.10 7.33
C PHE A 21 9.22 4.46 8.02
N LEU A 22 8.26 5.29 7.62
CA LEU A 22 8.02 6.59 8.22
C LEU A 22 7.06 6.49 9.42
N PRO A 23 7.07 7.44 10.35
CA PRO A 23 6.22 7.39 11.54
C PRO A 23 4.73 7.44 11.16
N TRP A 24 4.00 6.41 11.51
CA TRP A 24 2.55 6.28 11.25
C TRP A 24 1.70 6.83 12.37
N VAL A 25 2.12 6.55 13.61
CA VAL A 25 1.37 6.89 14.81
C VAL A 25 2.24 7.77 15.70
N GLN A 26 1.65 8.83 16.21
CA GLN A 26 2.22 9.67 17.23
C GLN A 26 1.45 9.44 18.52
N VAL A 27 2.14 8.95 19.53
CA VAL A 27 1.59 8.69 20.86
C VAL A 27 2.03 9.82 21.79
N SER A 28 1.09 10.44 22.48
CA SER A 28 1.38 11.47 23.47
C SER A 28 0.93 10.98 24.86
N CYS A 29 1.89 10.80 25.75
CA CYS A 29 1.64 10.38 27.12
C CYS A 29 2.37 11.31 28.10
N GLY A 30 1.62 12.07 28.91
CA GLY A 30 2.20 12.88 30.00
C GLY A 30 3.24 13.92 29.58
N GLY A 31 3.15 14.47 28.35
CA GLY A 31 4.10 15.45 27.80
C GLY A 31 5.26 14.84 26.98
N ALA A 32 5.47 13.54 27.04
CA ALA A 32 6.38 12.82 26.13
C ALA A 32 5.65 12.48 24.84
N LYS A 33 6.29 12.74 23.68
CA LYS A 33 5.79 12.36 22.36
C LYS A 33 6.69 11.24 21.83
N ASP A 34 6.09 10.11 21.55
CA ASP A 34 6.76 8.98 20.89
C ASP A 34 6.14 8.73 19.53
N THR A 35 6.93 8.25 18.57
CA THR A 35 6.47 8.00 17.20
C THR A 35 6.79 6.58 16.81
N MET A 36 5.78 5.86 16.31
CA MET A 36 5.92 4.49 15.82
C MET A 36 5.75 4.43 14.31
N SER A 37 6.69 3.79 13.63
CA SER A 37 6.59 3.47 12.21
C SER A 37 5.77 2.20 11.96
N GLY A 38 5.39 1.95 10.70
CA GLY A 38 4.78 0.68 10.33
C GLY A 38 5.68 -0.52 10.64
N LEU A 39 7.00 -0.32 10.59
CA LEU A 39 8.00 -1.34 10.95
C LEU A 39 8.00 -1.63 12.44
N ASP A 40 7.91 -0.61 13.30
CA ASP A 40 7.86 -0.77 14.75
C ASP A 40 6.60 -1.51 15.15
N LEU A 41 5.44 -1.13 14.60
CA LEU A 41 4.18 -1.83 14.81
C LEU A 41 4.24 -3.30 14.36
N ALA A 42 4.92 -3.60 13.25
CA ALA A 42 5.10 -4.96 12.77
C ALA A 42 5.98 -5.80 13.71
N ARG A 43 6.94 -5.19 14.39
CA ARG A 43 7.81 -5.84 15.38
C ARG A 43 7.11 -6.04 16.73
N ASP A 44 6.26 -5.11 17.15
CA ASP A 44 5.57 -5.11 18.43
C ASP A 44 4.33 -6.05 18.48
N GLY A 45 4.33 -7.11 17.67
CA GLY A 45 3.31 -8.16 17.68
C GLY A 45 2.29 -8.08 16.55
N GLN A 46 2.38 -7.10 15.66
CA GLN A 46 1.52 -6.96 14.48
C GLN A 46 2.12 -7.68 13.25
N GLY A 47 2.43 -8.96 13.39
CA GLY A 47 3.11 -9.75 12.35
C GLY A 47 2.46 -9.67 10.95
N LEU A 48 1.15 -9.40 10.88
CA LEU A 48 0.44 -9.21 9.62
C LEU A 48 0.91 -7.97 8.83
N LEU A 49 1.45 -6.95 9.50
CA LEU A 49 1.96 -5.75 8.82
C LEU A 49 3.20 -6.03 7.97
N TRP A 50 3.92 -7.14 8.21
CA TRP A 50 5.01 -7.58 7.34
C TRP A 50 4.57 -7.89 5.91
N PHE A 51 3.29 -8.20 5.70
CA PHE A 51 2.76 -8.39 4.34
C PHE A 51 2.81 -7.10 3.51
N VAL A 52 2.73 -5.91 4.14
CA VAL A 52 2.79 -4.63 3.42
C VAL A 52 4.08 -4.47 2.64
N PRO A 53 5.28 -4.49 3.26
CA PRO A 53 6.53 -4.34 2.52
C PRO A 53 6.81 -5.52 1.60
N VAL A 54 6.41 -6.74 1.96
CA VAL A 54 6.60 -7.94 1.13
C VAL A 54 5.77 -7.83 -0.16
N LEU A 55 4.48 -7.50 -0.06
CA LEU A 55 3.60 -7.35 -1.22
C LEU A 55 4.03 -6.20 -2.13
N MET A 56 4.39 -5.05 -1.56
CA MET A 56 4.84 -3.90 -2.34
C MET A 56 6.20 -4.16 -2.99
N GLY A 57 7.13 -4.80 -2.28
CA GLY A 57 8.41 -5.24 -2.82
C GLY A 57 8.25 -6.23 -3.96
N ALA A 58 7.36 -7.21 -3.82
CA ALA A 58 7.05 -8.18 -4.88
C ALA A 58 6.46 -7.51 -6.12
N LEU A 59 5.57 -6.51 -5.95
CA LEU A 59 5.03 -5.72 -7.06
C LEU A 59 6.12 -4.94 -7.79
N ILE A 60 7.00 -4.27 -7.07
CA ILE A 60 8.10 -3.49 -7.64
C ILE A 60 9.05 -4.41 -8.41
N LEU A 61 9.47 -5.52 -7.81
CA LEU A 61 10.33 -6.51 -8.45
C LEU A 61 9.67 -7.09 -9.71
N SER A 62 8.38 -7.43 -9.64
CA SER A 62 7.65 -7.95 -10.80
C SER A 62 7.53 -6.92 -11.91
N ALA A 63 7.41 -5.64 -11.58
CA ALA A 63 7.40 -4.55 -12.56
C ALA A 63 8.76 -4.40 -13.27
N ILE A 64 9.87 -4.57 -12.53
CA ILE A 64 11.24 -4.47 -13.07
C ILE A 64 11.55 -5.69 -13.96
N VAL A 65 11.28 -6.91 -13.47
CA VAL A 65 11.63 -8.16 -14.17
C VAL A 65 10.78 -8.34 -15.43
N ARG A 66 9.50 -7.94 -15.40
CA ARG A 66 8.54 -8.12 -16.50
C ARG A 66 8.55 -7.01 -17.57
N ILE A 67 9.48 -6.09 -17.54
CA ILE A 67 9.68 -5.11 -18.63
C ILE A 67 9.88 -5.83 -19.98
N ARG A 68 10.30 -7.09 -19.97
CA ARG A 68 10.60 -7.91 -21.16
C ARG A 68 9.49 -8.88 -21.61
N ARG A 69 8.37 -9.06 -20.89
CA ARG A 69 7.31 -10.02 -21.27
C ARG A 69 5.90 -9.42 -21.20
N GLU A 70 5.13 -9.62 -22.27
CA GLU A 70 3.78 -9.06 -22.49
C GLU A 70 2.65 -9.65 -21.62
N GLN A 71 2.92 -10.40 -20.56
CA GLN A 71 1.86 -11.00 -19.74
C GLN A 71 1.34 -10.04 -18.67
N ASN A 72 0.57 -9.07 -19.13
CA ASN A 72 0.12 -7.97 -18.26
C ASN A 72 -1.17 -8.25 -17.46
N LYS A 73 -1.95 -9.33 -17.76
CA LYS A 73 -3.19 -9.65 -17.00
C LYS A 73 -2.87 -10.13 -15.59
N ALA A 74 -1.93 -11.05 -15.45
CA ALA A 74 -1.51 -11.56 -14.14
C ALA A 74 -0.90 -10.47 -13.25
N PHE A 75 -0.13 -9.55 -13.84
CA PHE A 75 0.42 -8.40 -13.11
C PHE A 75 -0.70 -7.48 -12.59
N ALA A 76 -1.67 -7.13 -13.43
CA ALA A 76 -2.78 -6.28 -13.03
C ALA A 76 -3.66 -6.94 -11.95
N LEU A 77 -3.92 -8.24 -12.04
CA LEU A 77 -4.64 -9.00 -10.99
C LEU A 77 -3.84 -9.02 -9.68
N ALA A 78 -2.54 -9.35 -9.75
CA ALA A 78 -1.68 -9.35 -8.58
C ALA A 78 -1.62 -7.95 -7.92
N SER A 79 -1.46 -6.87 -8.72
CA SER A 79 -1.46 -5.50 -8.21
C SER A 79 -2.78 -5.14 -7.53
N THR A 80 -3.92 -5.54 -8.10
CA THR A 80 -5.24 -5.28 -7.51
C THR A 80 -5.35 -5.96 -6.14
N LEU A 81 -5.01 -7.25 -6.08
CA LEU A 81 -5.04 -8.02 -4.83
C LEU A 81 -4.09 -7.44 -3.78
N CYS A 82 -2.84 -7.15 -4.17
CA CYS A 82 -1.86 -6.55 -3.26
C CYS A 82 -2.33 -5.19 -2.72
N GLY A 83 -2.87 -4.32 -3.59
CA GLY A 83 -3.39 -3.01 -3.21
C GLY A 83 -4.57 -3.13 -2.23
N LEU A 84 -5.52 -4.03 -2.49
CA LEU A 84 -6.68 -4.26 -1.62
C LEU A 84 -6.28 -4.85 -0.26
N VAL A 85 -5.40 -5.86 -0.25
CA VAL A 85 -4.92 -6.46 1.00
C VAL A 85 -4.17 -5.44 1.84
N THR A 86 -3.29 -4.64 1.23
CA THR A 86 -2.55 -3.60 1.94
C THR A 86 -3.49 -2.51 2.47
N ALA A 87 -4.48 -2.07 1.68
CA ALA A 87 -5.48 -1.12 2.12
C ALA A 87 -6.31 -1.66 3.31
N TYR A 88 -6.68 -2.94 3.27
CA TYR A 88 -7.37 -3.60 4.37
C TYR A 88 -6.52 -3.63 5.66
N LEU A 89 -5.25 -4.03 5.55
CA LEU A 89 -4.33 -4.06 6.70
C LEU A 89 -4.14 -2.66 7.31
N MET A 90 -3.91 -1.64 6.48
CA MET A 90 -3.78 -0.26 6.96
C MET A 90 -5.08 0.27 7.56
N ASN A 91 -6.25 -0.05 7.00
CA ASN A 91 -7.52 0.34 7.58
C ASN A 91 -7.77 -0.33 8.94
N ARG A 92 -7.36 -1.58 9.10
CA ARG A 92 -7.43 -2.29 10.38
C ARG A 92 -6.60 -1.57 11.45
N GLU A 93 -5.39 -1.15 11.12
CA GLU A 93 -4.54 -0.40 12.06
C GLU A 93 -5.12 0.98 12.38
N ARG A 94 -5.76 1.64 11.40
CA ARG A 94 -6.49 2.89 11.64
C ARG A 94 -7.59 2.74 12.68
N LEU A 95 -8.42 1.70 12.53
CA LEU A 95 -9.52 1.42 13.48
C LEU A 95 -8.98 1.11 14.87
N ARG A 96 -7.91 0.32 14.94
CA ARG A 96 -7.27 -0.03 16.20
C ARG A 96 -6.68 1.19 16.92
N ALA A 97 -5.98 2.06 16.21
CA ALA A 97 -5.46 3.32 16.78
C ALA A 97 -6.60 4.21 17.30
N HIS A 98 -7.79 4.14 16.73
CA HIS A 98 -8.97 4.85 17.20
C HIS A 98 -9.52 4.25 18.51
N ASP A 99 -9.57 2.94 18.62
CA ASP A 99 -10.11 2.24 19.79
C ASP A 99 -9.17 2.37 21.01
N GLU A 100 -7.85 2.44 20.81
CA GLU A 100 -6.85 2.59 21.87
C GLU A 100 -6.72 4.03 22.39
N SER A 101 -7.41 5.01 21.80
CA SER A 101 -7.30 6.43 22.11
C SER A 101 -7.99 6.90 23.43
N GLY A 102 -8.42 5.97 24.30
CA GLY A 102 -9.21 6.32 25.51
C GLY A 102 -8.44 7.05 26.62
N LEU A 103 -7.15 6.74 26.84
CA LEU A 103 -6.29 7.36 27.87
C LEU A 103 -4.97 7.90 27.28
N ILE A 104 -4.59 7.44 26.11
CA ILE A 104 -3.38 7.80 25.39
C ILE A 104 -3.83 8.38 24.04
N SER A 105 -3.51 9.65 23.78
CA SER A 105 -3.87 10.25 22.50
C SER A 105 -2.94 9.72 21.39
N ALA A 106 -3.39 8.68 20.69
CA ALA A 106 -2.74 8.19 19.48
C ALA A 106 -3.28 8.95 18.28
N GLN A 107 -2.42 9.67 17.57
CA GLN A 107 -2.78 10.39 16.34
C GLN A 107 -2.07 9.77 15.13
N LEU A 108 -2.85 9.52 14.07
CA LEU A 108 -2.30 9.09 12.80
C LEU A 108 -1.63 10.25 12.08
N THR A 109 -0.41 10.05 11.61
CA THR A 109 0.37 11.08 10.93
C THR A 109 -0.04 11.22 9.46
N GLY A 110 0.37 12.34 8.83
CA GLY A 110 0.17 12.54 7.39
C GLY A 110 0.86 11.47 6.53
N TRP A 111 1.94 10.87 7.00
CA TRP A 111 2.64 9.78 6.32
C TRP A 111 1.80 8.51 6.24
N PHE A 112 1.05 8.19 7.29
CA PHE A 112 0.09 7.11 7.25
C PHE A 112 -0.98 7.35 6.17
N TRP A 113 -1.55 8.56 6.14
CA TRP A 113 -2.59 8.91 5.16
C TRP A 113 -2.06 8.89 3.73
N LEU A 114 -0.83 9.38 3.52
CA LEU A 114 -0.18 9.33 2.20
C LEU A 114 0.00 7.87 1.74
N GLY A 115 0.52 7.00 2.61
CA GLY A 115 0.64 5.57 2.32
C GLY A 115 -0.71 4.91 2.04
N PHE A 116 -1.70 5.19 2.89
CA PHE A 116 -3.05 4.65 2.77
C PHE A 116 -3.74 5.04 1.45
N LEU A 117 -3.70 6.32 1.07
CA LEU A 117 -4.24 6.79 -0.21
C LEU A 117 -3.47 6.19 -1.40
N SER A 118 -2.17 5.99 -1.27
CA SER A 118 -1.36 5.37 -2.32
C SER A 118 -1.74 3.91 -2.55
N THR A 119 -2.23 3.17 -1.54
CA THR A 119 -2.73 1.80 -1.74
C THR A 119 -3.98 1.78 -2.63
N PHE A 120 -4.86 2.77 -2.48
CA PHE A 120 -6.00 2.93 -3.39
C PHE A 120 -5.56 3.28 -4.81
N ALA A 121 -4.54 4.14 -4.96
CA ALA A 121 -3.99 4.44 -6.28
C ALA A 121 -3.44 3.17 -6.96
N VAL A 122 -2.76 2.28 -6.23
CA VAL A 122 -2.31 0.97 -6.74
C VAL A 122 -3.51 0.14 -7.21
N ALA A 123 -4.56 0.01 -6.40
CA ALA A 123 -5.74 -0.78 -6.73
C ALA A 123 -6.49 -0.20 -7.94
N ILE A 124 -6.75 1.11 -7.95
CA ILE A 124 -7.49 1.79 -9.02
C ILE A 124 -6.76 1.70 -10.36
N THR A 125 -5.45 1.97 -10.37
CA THR A 125 -4.65 1.88 -11.60
C THR A 125 -4.58 0.45 -12.13
N ALA A 126 -4.52 -0.55 -11.25
CA ALA A 126 -4.56 -1.95 -11.63
C ALA A 126 -5.91 -2.36 -12.23
N ILE A 127 -7.02 -1.94 -11.62
CA ILE A 127 -8.37 -2.16 -12.16
C ILE A 127 -8.54 -1.46 -13.51
N ALA A 128 -8.08 -0.21 -13.63
CA ALA A 128 -8.12 0.53 -14.90
C ALA A 128 -7.35 -0.20 -16.02
N MET A 129 -6.22 -0.81 -15.70
CA MET A 129 -5.48 -1.66 -16.63
C MET A 129 -6.28 -2.89 -17.04
N LEU A 130 -6.99 -3.54 -16.15
CA LEU A 130 -7.83 -4.72 -16.43
C LEU A 130 -9.03 -4.36 -17.32
N VAL A 131 -9.75 -3.29 -16.98
CA VAL A 131 -10.96 -2.85 -17.72
C VAL A 131 -10.62 -2.42 -19.13
N ARG A 132 -9.55 -1.65 -19.33
CA ARG A 132 -9.13 -1.19 -20.66
C ARG A 132 -8.76 -2.34 -21.58
N ARG A 133 -8.18 -3.41 -21.04
CA ARG A 133 -7.84 -4.60 -21.82
C ARG A 133 -9.03 -5.42 -22.24
N ARG A 134 -10.11 -5.43 -21.45
CA ARG A 134 -11.36 -6.09 -21.83
C ARG A 134 -12.07 -5.37 -23.00
N ARG A 135 -11.83 -4.06 -23.12
CA ARG A 135 -12.43 -3.22 -24.18
C ARG A 135 -11.64 -3.17 -25.47
N ALA A 136 -10.40 -3.65 -25.50
CA ALA A 136 -9.66 -3.79 -26.74
C ALA A 136 -10.30 -4.94 -27.56
N PRO A 137 -10.97 -4.66 -28.69
CA PRO A 137 -11.56 -5.70 -29.50
C PRO A 137 -10.45 -6.63 -29.99
N GLN A 138 -10.66 -7.93 -29.85
CA GLN A 138 -9.84 -8.93 -30.53
C GLN A 138 -10.22 -8.88 -31.99
N PHE A 139 -9.57 -8.00 -32.75
CA PHE A 139 -9.57 -8.14 -34.21
C PHE A 139 -8.73 -9.37 -34.56
N PHE A 140 -9.40 -10.40 -34.99
CA PHE A 140 -8.80 -11.50 -35.71
C PHE A 140 -8.36 -11.05 -37.10
#